data_680a9f777ae823e2b38b651203d136b0
#
_entry.id   680a9f777ae823e2b38b651203d136b0
#
_cell.length_a   1.000
_cell.length_b   1.000
_cell.length_c   1.000
_cell.angle_alpha   90.00
_cell.angle_beta   90.00
_cell.angle_gamma   90.00
#
_symmetry.space_group_name_H-M   'P 1'
#
loop_
_entity.id
_entity.type
_entity.pdbx_description
1 polymer ?
#
loop_
_entity_poly.entity_id
_entity_poly.type
_entity_poly.pdbx_seq_one_letter_code
_entity_poly.pdbx_strand_id
1 'polypeptide(L)'
;TEAKNATSQLLKDWNGVLPQFTADYFDDSVAIFGEEKSLPQSLLSFLKRVPDDGYISIQAYLDRRDEANVQELQSILSKRTGKPVTFGWGPRFLHSTGQFHKGGQQNGAFLQITGSCANDLDIPGEKFTLQTLLMAQALGDHAALQKRKFPLLRLHLEERSAGILQLLTVARSL
;
A
#
# COMPACT_ATOMS: atom_id res chain seq x y z
N THR A 1 2.85 -12.76 12.92
CA THR A 1 2.71 -14.16 12.44
C THR A 1 1.67 -14.27 11.35
N GLU A 2 0.47 -13.71 11.48
CA GLU A 2 -0.62 -13.85 10.49
C GLU A 2 -0.21 -13.34 9.10
N ALA A 3 0.30 -12.13 8.99
CA ALA A 3 0.79 -11.58 7.71
C ALA A 3 1.97 -12.39 7.13
N LYS A 4 2.87 -12.91 7.99
CA LYS A 4 3.95 -13.78 7.55
C LYS A 4 3.44 -15.10 6.97
N ASN A 5 2.44 -15.70 7.62
CA ASN A 5 1.81 -16.93 7.13
C ASN A 5 1.10 -16.69 5.79
N ALA A 6 0.39 -15.56 5.67
CA ALA A 6 -0.24 -15.16 4.41
C ALA A 6 0.81 -14.95 3.30
N THR A 7 1.92 -14.26 3.59
CA THR A 7 3.04 -14.10 2.65
C THR A 7 3.59 -15.45 2.19
N SER A 8 3.86 -16.36 3.13
CA SER A 8 4.39 -17.68 2.80
C SER A 8 3.41 -18.51 1.96
N GLN A 9 2.12 -18.38 2.22
CA GLN A 9 1.09 -19.05 1.43
C GLN A 9 1.03 -18.49 0.00
N LEU A 10 1.02 -17.16 -0.14
CA LEU A 10 1.05 -16.50 -1.45
C LEU A 10 2.24 -16.94 -2.29
N LEU A 11 3.45 -16.97 -1.71
CA LEU A 11 4.65 -17.43 -2.44
C LEU A 11 4.54 -18.88 -2.89
N LYS A 12 3.91 -19.75 -2.12
CA LYS A 12 3.64 -21.15 -2.51
C LYS A 12 2.61 -21.22 -3.64
N ASP A 13 1.49 -20.50 -3.50
CA ASP A 13 0.40 -20.50 -4.47
C ASP A 13 0.86 -19.94 -5.82
N TRP A 14 1.73 -18.95 -5.81
CA TRP A 14 2.33 -18.36 -7.02
C TRP A 14 3.44 -19.20 -7.65
N ASN A 15 3.87 -20.25 -6.96
CA ASN A 15 4.98 -21.11 -7.42
C ASN A 15 6.23 -20.32 -7.87
N GLY A 16 6.52 -19.23 -7.15
CA GLY A 16 7.67 -18.36 -7.40
C GLY A 16 7.48 -17.29 -8.48
N VAL A 17 6.36 -17.27 -9.18
CA VAL A 17 6.08 -16.30 -10.25
C VAL A 17 5.02 -15.31 -9.79
N LEU A 18 5.34 -14.01 -9.83
CA LEU A 18 4.39 -12.96 -9.52
C LEU A 18 3.21 -13.02 -10.51
N PRO A 19 1.98 -13.25 -10.05
CA PRO A 19 0.83 -13.26 -10.95
C PRO A 19 0.53 -11.86 -11.47
N GLN A 20 -0.10 -11.79 -12.64
CA GLN A 20 -0.64 -10.56 -13.15
C GLN A 20 -1.92 -10.25 -12.36
N PHE A 21 -1.96 -9.10 -11.69
CA PHE A 21 -3.14 -8.64 -10.99
C PHE A 21 -4.02 -7.79 -11.91
N THR A 22 -5.30 -8.07 -11.91
CA THR A 22 -6.28 -7.21 -12.59
C THR A 22 -6.75 -6.15 -11.60
N ALA A 23 -6.42 -4.89 -11.86
CA ALA A 23 -6.98 -3.78 -11.10
C ALA A 23 -8.46 -3.59 -11.43
N ASP A 24 -9.23 -3.08 -10.48
CA ASP A 24 -10.64 -2.76 -10.71
C ASP A 24 -10.76 -1.57 -11.68
N TYR A 25 -9.87 -0.58 -11.54
CA TYR A 25 -9.80 0.59 -12.41
C TYR A 25 -8.36 1.04 -12.63
N PHE A 26 -8.14 1.79 -13.70
CA PHE A 26 -6.90 2.50 -13.99
C PHE A 26 -7.19 3.99 -14.12
N ASP A 27 -6.31 4.80 -13.55
CA ASP A 27 -6.30 6.25 -13.70
C ASP A 27 -4.86 6.66 -14.04
N ASP A 28 -4.60 6.85 -15.33
CA ASP A 28 -3.26 7.06 -15.89
C ASP A 28 -2.22 6.03 -15.40
N SER A 29 -1.26 6.46 -14.60
CA SER A 29 -0.17 5.62 -14.09
C SER A 29 -0.51 4.87 -12.80
N VAL A 30 -1.75 4.97 -12.31
CA VAL A 30 -2.19 4.38 -11.05
C VAL A 30 -3.28 3.34 -11.27
N ALA A 31 -2.99 2.11 -10.91
CA ALA A 31 -3.96 1.04 -10.82
C ALA A 31 -4.65 1.09 -9.45
N ILE A 32 -5.97 1.06 -9.45
CA ILE A 32 -6.83 1.21 -8.27
C ILE A 32 -7.48 -0.14 -7.96
N PHE A 33 -7.35 -0.58 -6.72
CA PHE A 33 -8.03 -1.77 -6.19
C PHE A 33 -9.09 -1.32 -5.19
N GLY A 34 -10.33 -1.16 -5.66
CA GLY A 34 -11.44 -0.61 -4.91
C GLY A 34 -12.66 -0.31 -5.79
N GLU A 35 -13.66 0.33 -5.23
CA GLU A 35 -14.96 0.55 -5.89
C GLU A 35 -15.00 1.80 -6.77
N GLU A 36 -14.11 2.75 -6.55
CA GLU A 36 -14.13 4.05 -7.19
C GLU A 36 -13.32 4.06 -8.49
N LYS A 37 -13.84 4.73 -9.52
CA LYS A 37 -13.33 4.69 -10.89
C LYS A 37 -12.15 5.62 -11.17
N SER A 38 -11.83 6.53 -10.25
CA SER A 38 -10.73 7.48 -10.42
C SER A 38 -9.96 7.68 -9.12
N LEU A 39 -8.72 8.11 -9.24
CA LEU A 39 -7.84 8.36 -8.09
C LEU A 39 -8.39 9.43 -7.14
N PRO A 40 -8.93 10.60 -7.61
CA PRO A 40 -9.56 11.57 -6.72
C PRO A 40 -10.73 11.00 -5.92
N GLN A 41 -11.62 10.25 -6.57
CA GLN A 41 -12.77 9.63 -5.92
C GLN A 41 -12.32 8.58 -4.91
N SER A 42 -11.32 7.75 -5.25
CA SER A 42 -10.77 6.72 -4.36
C SER A 42 -10.18 7.32 -3.10
N LEU A 43 -9.40 8.40 -3.23
CA LEU A 43 -8.84 9.10 -2.07
C LEU A 43 -9.94 9.76 -1.22
N LEU A 44 -10.90 10.46 -1.83
CA LEU A 44 -12.00 11.07 -1.10
C LEU A 44 -12.85 10.03 -0.35
N SER A 45 -13.20 8.93 -1.02
CA SER A 45 -13.96 7.83 -0.41
C SER A 45 -13.19 7.18 0.75
N PHE A 46 -11.89 6.96 0.57
CA PHE A 46 -11.00 6.47 1.63
C PHE A 46 -10.95 7.42 2.82
N LEU A 47 -10.74 8.72 2.60
CA LEU A 47 -10.66 9.71 3.67
C LEU A 47 -11.95 9.85 4.47
N LYS A 48 -13.12 9.71 3.83
CA LYS A 48 -14.43 9.70 4.50
C LYS A 48 -14.64 8.51 5.45
N ARG A 49 -13.92 7.42 5.22
CA ARG A 49 -14.00 6.20 6.07
C ARG A 49 -13.04 6.21 7.25
N VAL A 50 -12.16 7.20 7.36
CA VAL A 50 -11.24 7.33 8.50
C VAL A 50 -12.06 7.63 9.76
N PRO A 51 -11.96 6.84 10.85
CA PRO A 51 -12.69 7.08 12.08
C PRO A 51 -12.44 8.50 12.64
N ASP A 52 -13.41 9.04 13.36
CA ASP A 52 -13.29 10.41 13.90
C ASP A 52 -12.12 10.58 14.88
N ASP A 53 -11.90 9.58 15.72
CA ASP A 53 -10.75 9.47 16.64
C ASP A 53 -9.57 8.73 16.02
N GLY A 54 -9.57 8.55 14.69
CA GLY A 54 -8.67 7.69 13.99
C GLY A 54 -7.42 8.37 13.45
N TYR A 55 -6.57 7.56 12.83
CA TYR A 55 -5.36 7.98 12.14
C TYR A 55 -5.26 7.32 10.76
N ILE A 56 -4.43 7.89 9.90
CA ILE A 56 -4.09 7.32 8.59
C ILE A 56 -2.68 6.74 8.65
N SER A 57 -2.51 5.54 8.15
CA SER A 57 -1.19 4.93 7.95
C SER A 57 -0.92 4.73 6.46
N ILE A 58 0.09 5.43 5.95
CA ILE A 58 0.59 5.26 4.59
C ILE A 58 1.66 4.17 4.62
N GLN A 59 1.47 3.14 3.82
CA GLN A 59 2.34 1.97 3.72
C GLN A 59 2.92 1.90 2.30
N ALA A 60 4.13 2.39 2.11
CA ALA A 60 4.80 2.43 0.80
C ALA A 60 5.74 1.25 0.62
N TYR A 61 5.43 0.37 -0.33
CA TYR A 61 6.30 -0.72 -0.78
C TYR A 61 7.03 -0.30 -2.06
N LEU A 62 7.88 0.69 -1.90
CA LEU A 62 8.60 1.41 -2.96
C LEU A 62 10.07 1.59 -2.57
N ASP A 63 10.89 2.20 -3.45
CA ASP A 63 12.29 2.51 -3.13
C ASP A 63 12.39 3.78 -2.28
N ARG A 64 12.87 3.63 -1.05
CA ARG A 64 13.00 4.74 -0.11
C ARG A 64 14.06 5.79 -0.49
N ARG A 65 14.95 5.48 -1.43
CA ARG A 65 16.00 6.39 -1.87
C ARG A 65 15.55 7.21 -3.06
N ASP A 66 15.09 6.53 -4.09
CA ASP A 66 14.76 7.17 -5.37
C ASP A 66 13.33 7.74 -5.38
N GLU A 67 12.45 7.23 -4.51
CA GLU A 67 11.03 7.58 -4.45
C GLU A 67 10.64 8.27 -3.13
N ALA A 68 11.61 8.91 -2.46
CA ALA A 68 11.42 9.54 -1.15
C ALA A 68 10.34 10.63 -1.13
N ASN A 69 10.07 11.27 -2.26
CA ASN A 69 9.05 12.31 -2.41
C ASN A 69 7.63 11.83 -2.10
N VAL A 70 7.33 10.54 -2.22
CA VAL A 70 6.02 9.99 -1.83
C VAL A 70 5.69 10.26 -0.35
N GLN A 71 6.68 10.50 0.49
CA GLN A 71 6.48 10.87 1.90
C GLN A 71 5.73 12.19 2.09
N GLU A 72 5.72 13.06 1.08
CA GLU A 72 4.96 14.31 1.13
C GLU A 72 3.47 14.09 1.37
N LEU A 73 2.94 12.93 0.96
CA LEU A 73 1.55 12.53 1.26
C LEU A 73 1.21 12.64 2.74
N GLN A 74 2.17 12.35 3.63
CA GLN A 74 1.95 12.43 5.07
C GLN A 74 1.49 13.82 5.50
N SER A 75 2.22 14.85 5.08
CA SER A 75 1.89 16.25 5.43
C SER A 75 0.65 16.75 4.69
N ILE A 76 0.47 16.35 3.43
CA ILE A 76 -0.70 16.73 2.63
C ILE A 76 -1.98 16.19 3.27
N LEU A 77 -2.03 14.89 3.54
CA LEU A 77 -3.22 14.26 4.10
C LEU A 77 -3.48 14.70 5.55
N SER A 78 -2.43 14.93 6.34
CA SER A 78 -2.57 15.46 7.70
C SER A 78 -3.19 16.88 7.69
N LYS A 79 -2.71 17.76 6.83
CA LYS A 79 -3.28 19.11 6.66
C LYS A 79 -4.72 19.07 6.16
N ARG A 80 -5.01 18.16 5.22
CA ARG A 80 -6.35 18.04 4.63
C ARG A 80 -7.38 17.52 5.61
N THR A 81 -7.02 16.58 6.46
CA THR A 81 -7.94 15.85 7.34
C THR A 81 -7.94 16.35 8.78
N GLY A 82 -6.90 17.05 9.21
CA GLY A 82 -6.67 17.38 10.62
C GLY A 82 -6.33 16.16 11.48
N LYS A 83 -6.13 14.99 10.87
CA LYS A 83 -5.87 13.73 11.58
C LYS A 83 -4.38 13.40 11.63
N PRO A 84 -3.93 12.62 12.63
CA PRO A 84 -2.58 12.05 12.63
C PRO A 84 -2.37 11.18 11.40
N VAL A 85 -1.26 11.37 10.71
CA VAL A 85 -0.85 10.54 9.57
C VAL A 85 0.52 9.98 9.82
N THR A 86 0.67 8.67 9.75
CA THR A 86 1.96 7.99 9.80
C THR A 86 2.39 7.57 8.40
N PHE A 87 3.69 7.55 8.17
CA PHE A 87 4.27 7.04 6.94
C PHE A 87 5.31 5.97 7.28
N GLY A 88 5.32 4.89 6.54
CA GLY A 88 6.32 3.85 6.67
C GLY A 88 6.65 3.13 5.38
N TRP A 89 7.90 2.70 5.27
CA TRP A 89 8.37 1.87 4.18
C TRP A 89 8.12 0.39 4.46
N GLY A 90 7.44 -0.30 3.56
CA GLY A 90 7.36 -1.75 3.59
C GLY A 90 8.72 -2.42 3.31
N PRO A 91 8.94 -3.64 3.75
CA PRO A 91 7.99 -4.56 4.40
C PRO A 91 7.98 -4.50 5.94
N ARG A 92 8.37 -3.40 6.56
CA ARG A 92 8.49 -3.28 8.03
C ARG A 92 7.20 -3.56 8.81
N PHE A 93 6.05 -3.52 8.16
CA PHE A 93 4.73 -3.77 8.75
C PHE A 93 4.48 -5.23 9.14
N LEU A 94 5.36 -6.13 8.75
CA LEU A 94 5.36 -7.53 9.22
C LEU A 94 5.90 -7.70 10.65
N HIS A 95 6.41 -6.63 11.25
CA HIS A 95 7.02 -6.60 12.59
C HIS A 95 6.22 -5.72 13.56
N SER A 96 6.87 -5.12 14.53
CA SER A 96 6.26 -4.41 15.67
C SER A 96 5.25 -3.32 15.27
N THR A 97 5.59 -2.46 14.30
CA THR A 97 4.68 -1.41 13.83
C THR A 97 3.38 -1.99 13.26
N GLY A 98 3.48 -3.03 12.44
CA GLY A 98 2.31 -3.69 11.88
C GLY A 98 1.50 -4.47 12.93
N GLN A 99 2.14 -4.95 13.99
CA GLN A 99 1.44 -5.57 15.12
C GLN A 99 0.62 -4.54 15.90
N PHE A 100 1.15 -3.34 16.12
CA PHE A 100 0.41 -2.23 16.70
C PHE A 100 -0.85 -1.91 15.89
N HIS A 101 -0.71 -1.75 14.57
CA HIS A 101 -1.84 -1.51 13.69
C HIS A 101 -2.92 -2.59 13.75
N LYS A 102 -2.53 -3.85 13.88
CA LYS A 102 -3.45 -5.01 13.84
C LYS A 102 -4.01 -5.41 15.20
N GLY A 103 -3.30 -5.14 16.28
CA GLY A 103 -3.64 -5.58 17.63
C GLY A 103 -4.02 -4.44 18.59
N GLY A 104 -3.88 -3.19 18.17
CA GLY A 104 -4.28 -2.00 18.92
C GLY A 104 -5.76 -1.65 18.74
N GLN A 105 -6.10 -0.42 19.11
CA GLN A 105 -7.43 0.13 18.89
C GLN A 105 -7.79 0.11 17.39
N GLN A 106 -9.03 -0.23 17.06
CA GLN A 106 -9.51 -0.37 15.68
C GLN A 106 -9.91 0.98 15.06
N ASN A 107 -9.00 1.96 15.12
CA ASN A 107 -9.22 3.32 14.62
C ASN A 107 -8.24 3.74 13.50
N GLY A 108 -7.46 2.82 12.95
CA GLY A 108 -6.59 3.07 11.80
C GLY A 108 -7.31 2.99 10.46
N ALA A 109 -6.87 3.79 9.49
CA ALA A 109 -7.19 3.64 8.07
C ALA A 109 -5.88 3.53 7.28
N PHE A 110 -5.82 2.66 6.28
CA PHE A 110 -4.56 2.26 5.66
C PHE A 110 -4.56 2.56 4.16
N LEU A 111 -3.61 3.38 3.71
CA LEU A 111 -3.30 3.62 2.31
C LEU A 111 -2.06 2.80 1.95
N GLN A 112 -2.22 1.76 1.18
CA GLN A 112 -1.13 0.91 0.72
C GLN A 112 -0.74 1.28 -0.71
N ILE A 113 0.54 1.56 -0.92
CA ILE A 113 1.11 1.93 -2.22
C ILE A 113 2.17 0.90 -2.59
N THR A 114 1.98 0.24 -3.72
CA THR A 114 2.93 -0.67 -4.35
C THR A 114 3.31 -0.13 -5.73
N GLY A 115 4.28 -0.70 -6.41
CA GLY A 115 4.64 -0.26 -7.75
C GLY A 115 5.34 -1.36 -8.55
N SER A 116 5.20 -1.30 -9.87
CA SER A 116 5.91 -2.17 -10.81
C SER A 116 7.42 -1.98 -10.70
N CYS A 117 8.19 -3.01 -11.00
CA CYS A 117 9.65 -2.95 -10.97
C CYS A 117 10.19 -3.20 -12.38
N ALA A 118 10.91 -2.23 -12.91
CA ALA A 118 11.53 -2.35 -14.24
C ALA A 118 12.75 -3.30 -14.24
N ASN A 119 13.49 -3.33 -13.13
CA ASN A 119 14.70 -4.13 -12.98
C ASN A 119 14.59 -5.00 -11.73
N ASP A 120 13.90 -6.12 -11.86
CA ASP A 120 13.75 -7.08 -10.77
C ASP A 120 15.05 -7.90 -10.60
N LEU A 121 15.28 -8.42 -9.41
CA LEU A 121 16.47 -9.16 -9.06
C LEU A 121 16.10 -10.54 -8.51
N ASP A 122 16.82 -11.54 -9.01
CA ASP A 122 16.73 -12.91 -8.49
C ASP A 122 17.30 -12.99 -7.06
N ILE A 123 16.70 -13.82 -6.24
CA ILE A 123 17.23 -14.15 -4.92
C ILE A 123 17.98 -15.48 -5.01
N PRO A 124 19.31 -15.49 -4.75
CA PRO A 124 20.09 -16.73 -4.83
C PRO A 124 19.50 -17.84 -3.94
N GLY A 125 19.24 -19.00 -4.55
CA GLY A 125 18.68 -20.16 -3.86
C GLY A 125 17.15 -20.18 -3.72
N GLU A 126 16.44 -19.13 -4.11
CA GLU A 126 14.99 -19.06 -4.11
C GLU A 126 14.40 -19.16 -5.52
N LYS A 127 13.13 -19.55 -5.62
CA LYS A 127 12.40 -19.63 -6.88
C LYS A 127 11.69 -18.31 -7.26
N PHE A 128 11.75 -17.31 -6.41
CA PHE A 128 11.07 -16.03 -6.58
C PHE A 128 12.08 -14.87 -6.52
N THR A 129 11.71 -13.78 -7.15
CA THR A 129 12.48 -12.54 -7.22
C THR A 129 12.21 -11.63 -6.01
N LEU A 130 13.00 -10.56 -5.87
CA LEU A 130 12.77 -9.55 -4.83
C LEU A 130 11.42 -8.86 -4.99
N GLN A 131 10.99 -8.55 -6.22
CA GLN A 131 9.68 -7.96 -6.48
C GLN A 131 8.55 -8.92 -6.08
N THR A 132 8.67 -10.20 -6.44
CA THR A 132 7.69 -11.22 -6.05
C THR A 132 7.56 -11.32 -4.53
N LEU A 133 8.70 -11.34 -3.83
CA LEU A 133 8.71 -11.35 -2.36
C LEU A 133 8.06 -10.09 -1.77
N LEU A 134 8.43 -8.90 -2.26
CA LEU A 134 7.89 -7.64 -1.79
C LEU A 134 6.37 -7.56 -1.98
N MET A 135 5.88 -7.99 -3.15
CA MET A 135 4.45 -8.03 -3.43
C MET A 135 3.71 -9.04 -2.55
N ALA A 136 4.27 -10.21 -2.32
CA ALA A 136 3.69 -11.20 -1.41
C ALA A 136 3.59 -10.65 0.03
N GLN A 137 4.60 -9.90 0.48
CA GLN A 137 4.61 -9.25 1.78
C GLN A 137 3.55 -8.13 1.86
N ALA A 138 3.43 -7.30 0.84
CA ALA A 138 2.41 -6.25 0.75
C ALA A 138 1.00 -6.84 0.80
N LEU A 139 0.73 -7.85 -0.01
CA LEU A 139 -0.59 -8.48 -0.07
C LEU A 139 -0.92 -9.31 1.17
N GLY A 140 0.07 -9.94 1.78
CA GLY A 140 -0.10 -10.63 3.06
C GLY A 140 -0.46 -9.67 4.20
N ASP A 141 0.13 -8.48 4.21
CA ASP A 141 -0.21 -7.43 5.17
C ASP A 141 -1.61 -6.85 4.89
N HIS A 142 -1.92 -6.59 3.61
CA HIS A 142 -3.24 -6.16 3.17
C HIS A 142 -4.35 -7.13 3.61
N ALA A 143 -4.17 -8.42 3.36
CA ALA A 143 -5.14 -9.44 3.75
C ALA A 143 -5.40 -9.48 5.27
N ALA A 144 -4.34 -9.30 6.07
CA ALA A 144 -4.45 -9.25 7.52
C ALA A 144 -5.23 -8.02 8.02
N LEU A 145 -5.08 -6.86 7.37
CA LEU A 145 -5.84 -5.65 7.67
C LEU A 145 -7.29 -5.76 7.18
N GLN A 146 -7.50 -6.31 5.97
CA GLN A 146 -8.82 -6.53 5.40
C GLN A 146 -9.69 -7.47 6.26
N LYS A 147 -9.10 -8.56 6.76
CA LYS A 147 -9.78 -9.49 7.68
C LYS A 147 -10.31 -8.81 8.94
N ARG A 148 -9.64 -7.75 9.38
CA ARG A 148 -10.04 -6.91 10.52
C ARG A 148 -11.00 -5.78 10.14
N LYS A 149 -11.40 -5.71 8.87
CA LYS A 149 -12.35 -4.70 8.34
C LYS A 149 -11.90 -3.25 8.52
N PHE A 150 -10.59 -3.00 8.53
CA PHE A 150 -10.08 -1.63 8.51
C PHE A 150 -10.44 -0.93 7.19
N PRO A 151 -10.68 0.39 7.19
CA PRO A 151 -10.68 1.16 5.97
C PRO A 151 -9.34 0.99 5.23
N LEU A 152 -9.40 0.49 4.00
CA LEU A 152 -8.25 0.21 3.17
C LEU A 152 -8.42 0.85 1.79
N LEU A 153 -7.34 1.38 1.25
CA LEU A 153 -7.19 1.71 -0.16
C LEU A 153 -5.85 1.15 -0.62
N ARG A 154 -5.86 0.33 -1.66
CA ARG A 154 -4.65 -0.18 -2.31
C ARG A 154 -4.49 0.46 -3.68
N LEU A 155 -3.33 1.05 -3.90
CA LEU A 155 -2.89 1.63 -5.16
C LEU A 155 -1.63 0.91 -5.65
N HIS A 156 -1.52 0.73 -6.97
CA HIS A 156 -0.31 0.21 -7.59
C HIS A 156 0.15 1.16 -8.70
N LEU A 157 1.39 1.56 -8.64
CA LEU A 157 1.98 2.49 -9.59
C LEU A 157 2.58 1.69 -10.75
N GLU A 158 1.97 1.76 -11.93
CA GLU A 158 2.44 1.08 -13.15
C GLU A 158 3.76 1.69 -13.63
N GLU A 159 3.85 3.01 -13.63
CA GLU A 159 5.08 3.78 -13.74
C GLU A 159 5.25 4.57 -12.44
N ARG A 160 6.29 4.28 -11.67
CA ARG A 160 6.41 4.74 -10.29
C ARG A 160 6.55 6.24 -10.17
N SER A 161 7.41 6.86 -10.99
CA SER A 161 7.66 8.30 -10.91
C SER A 161 6.44 9.12 -11.34
N ALA A 162 5.80 8.75 -12.46
CA ALA A 162 4.56 9.38 -12.92
C ALA A 162 3.41 9.14 -11.94
N GLY A 163 3.27 7.92 -11.44
CA GLY A 163 2.24 7.58 -10.47
C GLY A 163 2.38 8.33 -9.14
N ILE A 164 3.60 8.53 -8.64
CA ILE A 164 3.85 9.35 -7.45
C ILE A 164 3.47 10.80 -7.73
N LEU A 165 3.90 11.36 -8.85
CA LEU A 165 3.57 12.74 -9.23
C LEU A 165 2.06 12.93 -9.33
N GLN A 166 1.36 12.02 -9.99
CA GLN A 166 -0.10 12.02 -10.12
C GLN A 166 -0.76 11.96 -8.74
N LEU A 167 -0.35 11.03 -7.89
CA LEU A 167 -0.89 10.85 -6.55
C LEU A 167 -0.70 12.09 -5.67
N LEU A 168 0.48 12.72 -5.70
CA LEU A 168 0.75 13.95 -4.98
C LEU A 168 -0.08 15.13 -5.51
N THR A 169 -0.21 15.24 -6.83
CA THR A 169 -1.01 16.29 -7.48
C THR A 169 -2.47 16.17 -7.09
N VAL A 170 -3.04 14.97 -7.18
CA VAL A 170 -4.42 14.72 -6.78
C VAL A 170 -4.60 14.99 -5.28
N ALA A 171 -3.72 14.47 -4.42
CA ALA A 171 -3.83 14.68 -2.98
C ALA A 171 -3.80 16.15 -2.57
N ARG A 172 -3.03 17.00 -3.27
CA ARG A 172 -3.00 18.46 -3.04
C ARG A 172 -4.27 19.18 -3.50
N SER A 173 -4.99 18.62 -4.46
CA SER A 173 -6.22 19.21 -5.03
C SER A 173 -7.50 18.84 -4.28
N LEU A 174 -7.44 17.86 -3.37
CA LEU A 174 -8.57 17.44 -2.54
C LEU A 174 -8.94 18.54 -1.53
#